data_236c3da7be11c9be1718805d0afa526b
#
_entry.id   236c3da7be11c9be1718805d0afa526b
#
_cell.length_a   1.000
_cell.length_b   1.000
_cell.length_c   1.000
_cell.angle_alpha   90.00
_cell.angle_beta   90.00
_cell.angle_gamma   90.00
#
_symmetry.space_group_name_H-M   'P 1'
#
loop_
_entity.id
_entity.type
_entity.pdbx_description
1 polymer ?
#
loop_
_entity_poly.entity_id
_entity_poly.type
_entity_poly.pdbx_seq_one_letter_code
_entity_poly.pdbx_strand_id
1 'polypeptide(L)' 'MKKYLANAFSIQMLSGPATVRFDEIDAADVPSDVTSAVGHADTAAVLSGLLGFPVSMNRMNVALDENTEL' A
#
# COMPACT_ATOMS: atom_id res chain seq x y z
N MET A 1 -4.66 -8.43 10.41
CA MET A 1 -3.51 -8.02 9.57
C MET A 1 -3.76 -6.61 9.06
N LYS A 2 -2.77 -5.74 9.22
CA LYS A 2 -2.85 -4.37 8.68
C LYS A 2 -2.47 -4.37 7.20
N LYS A 3 -3.25 -3.67 6.40
CA LYS A 3 -3.03 -3.57 4.95
C LYS A 3 -2.82 -2.12 4.57
N TYR A 4 -1.76 -1.86 3.81
CA TYR A 4 -1.42 -0.52 3.34
C TYR A 4 -1.45 -0.46 1.82
N LEU A 5 -1.91 0.67 1.29
CA LEU A 5 -1.81 1.00 -0.12
C LEU A 5 -0.73 2.04 -0.29
N ALA A 6 0.33 1.70 -1.04
CA ALA A 6 1.45 2.60 -1.27
C ALA A 6 1.79 2.67 -2.75
N ASN A 7 2.48 3.74 -3.14
CA ASN A 7 2.95 3.94 -4.50
C ASN A 7 4.35 3.37 -4.75
N ALA A 8 5.02 2.90 -3.70
CA ALA A 8 6.36 2.32 -3.80
C ALA A 8 6.63 1.36 -2.64
N PHE A 9 7.49 0.38 -2.89
CA PHE A 9 8.06 -0.48 -1.87
C PHE A 9 9.53 -0.15 -1.67
N SER A 10 9.99 -0.11 -0.42
CA SER A 10 11.40 0.07 -0.09
C SER A 10 11.83 -0.99 0.92
N ILE A 11 13.04 -1.51 0.75
CA ILE A 11 13.60 -2.48 1.69
C ILE A 11 13.74 -1.91 3.11
N GLN A 12 13.80 -0.59 3.23
CA GLN A 12 13.83 0.10 4.54
C GLN A 12 12.54 -0.08 5.34
N MET A 13 11.46 -0.51 4.70
CA MET A 13 10.21 -0.85 5.39
C MET A 13 10.33 -2.10 6.23
N LEU A 14 11.36 -2.92 5.99
CA LEU A 14 11.60 -4.16 6.71
C LEU A 14 12.47 -3.88 7.94
N SER A 15 12.08 -4.43 9.07
CA SER A 15 12.79 -4.24 10.34
C SER A 15 13.95 -5.21 10.58
N GLY A 16 14.18 -6.15 9.68
CA GLY A 16 15.23 -7.16 9.79
C GLY A 16 15.14 -8.19 8.67
N PRO A 17 15.86 -9.31 8.76
CA PRO A 17 15.76 -10.36 7.77
C PRO A 17 14.33 -10.84 7.62
N ALA A 18 13.84 -10.90 6.37
CA ALA A 18 12.47 -11.27 6.08
C ALA A 18 12.38 -11.93 4.71
N THR A 19 11.36 -12.77 4.55
CA THR A 19 10.97 -13.28 3.25
C THR A 19 9.88 -12.35 2.69
N VAL A 20 10.10 -11.82 1.49
CA VAL A 20 9.16 -10.93 0.82
C VAL A 20 8.57 -11.64 -0.38
N ARG A 21 7.25 -11.61 -0.49
CA ARG A 21 6.53 -12.19 -1.61
C ARG A 21 5.82 -11.08 -2.38
N PHE A 22 5.92 -11.13 -3.70
CA PHE A 22 5.25 -10.21 -4.60
C PHE A 22 4.24 -10.98 -5.44
N ASP A 23 2.99 -10.55 -5.40
CA ASP A 23 1.92 -11.10 -6.21
C ASP A 23 1.26 -9.98 -7.02
N GLU A 24 0.95 -10.28 -8.28
CA GLU A 24 0.15 -9.40 -9.11
C GLU A 24 -1.32 -9.73 -8.89
N ILE A 25 -2.12 -8.69 -8.60
CA ILE A 25 -3.56 -8.84 -8.40
C ILE A 25 -4.31 -7.82 -9.24
N ASP A 26 -5.58 -8.12 -9.53
CA ASP A 26 -6.46 -7.17 -10.21
C ASP A 26 -6.87 -6.03 -9.27
N ALA A 27 -7.10 -4.84 -9.84
CA ALA A 27 -7.54 -3.68 -9.06
C ALA A 27 -8.84 -3.96 -8.29
N ALA A 28 -9.73 -4.77 -8.85
CA ALA A 28 -10.99 -5.16 -8.22
C ALA A 28 -10.79 -5.99 -6.94
N ASP A 29 -9.63 -6.63 -6.79
CA ASP A 29 -9.31 -7.48 -5.63
C ASP A 29 -8.65 -6.71 -4.49
N VAL A 30 -8.39 -5.42 -4.67
CA VAL A 30 -7.84 -4.57 -3.61
C VAL A 30 -8.94 -4.22 -2.62
N PRO A 31 -8.80 -4.57 -1.33
CA PRO A 31 -9.83 -4.25 -0.34
C PRO A 31 -9.92 -2.75 -0.08
N SER A 32 -11.13 -2.26 0.14
CA SER A 32 -11.38 -0.83 0.39
C SER A 32 -10.97 -0.36 1.79
N ASP A 33 -10.65 -1.29 2.69
CA ASP A 33 -10.23 -0.99 4.06
C ASP A 33 -8.73 -0.79 4.22
N VAL A 34 -7.98 -0.73 3.12
CA VAL A 34 -6.54 -0.45 3.19
C VAL A 34 -6.28 0.95 3.73
N THR A 35 -5.20 1.08 4.50
CA THR A 35 -4.71 2.38 4.94
C THR A 35 -3.84 2.97 3.84
N SER A 36 -4.15 4.20 3.42
CA SER A 36 -3.35 4.86 2.40
C SER A 36 -2.00 5.29 2.95
N ALA A 37 -0.94 4.93 2.23
CA ALA A 37 0.41 5.44 2.42
C ALA A 37 0.95 6.03 1.10
N VAL A 38 0.04 6.52 0.25
CA VAL A 38 0.36 7.13 -1.04
C VAL A 38 0.85 8.56 -0.80
N GLY A 39 2.11 8.83 -1.13
CA GLY A 39 2.77 10.08 -0.80
C GLY A 39 2.59 11.23 -1.79
N HIS A 40 1.82 11.04 -2.86
CA HIS A 40 1.61 12.03 -3.91
C HIS A 40 0.13 12.17 -4.26
N ALA A 41 -0.36 13.41 -4.36
CA ALA A 41 -1.76 13.69 -4.63
C ALA A 41 -2.21 13.16 -6.00
N ASP A 42 -1.38 13.33 -7.04
CA ASP A 42 -1.71 12.87 -8.38
C ASP A 42 -1.82 11.34 -8.45
N THR A 43 -0.92 10.63 -7.77
CA THR A 43 -0.96 9.17 -7.67
C THR A 43 -2.22 8.72 -6.92
N ALA A 44 -2.58 9.40 -5.84
CA ALA A 44 -3.79 9.10 -5.09
C ALA A 44 -5.04 9.28 -5.95
N ALA A 45 -5.10 10.31 -6.77
CA ALA A 45 -6.23 10.55 -7.68
C ALA A 45 -6.35 9.45 -8.74
N VAL A 46 -5.24 9.04 -9.33
CA VAL A 46 -5.22 7.94 -10.32
C VAL A 46 -5.68 6.64 -9.68
N LEU A 47 -5.17 6.31 -8.49
CA LEU A 47 -5.55 5.09 -7.78
C LEU A 47 -7.01 5.10 -7.36
N SER A 48 -7.55 6.24 -6.96
CA SER A 48 -8.98 6.36 -6.65
C SER A 48 -9.85 5.98 -7.85
N GLY A 49 -9.46 6.43 -9.04
CA GLY A 49 -10.17 6.07 -10.28
C GLY A 49 -10.04 4.58 -10.62
N LEU A 50 -8.85 4.02 -10.48
CA LEU A 50 -8.59 2.62 -10.83
C LEU A 50 -9.24 1.64 -9.85
N LEU A 51 -9.25 1.95 -8.57
CA LEU A 51 -9.72 1.05 -7.51
C LEU A 51 -11.21 1.19 -7.23
N GLY A 52 -11.83 2.29 -7.65
CA GLY A 52 -13.25 2.52 -7.46
C GLY A 52 -13.64 2.92 -6.03
N PHE A 53 -12.68 3.30 -5.20
CA PHE A 53 -12.93 3.88 -3.88
C PHE A 53 -11.94 5.01 -3.61
N PRO A 54 -12.26 5.95 -2.68
CA PRO A 54 -11.39 7.09 -2.40
C PRO A 54 -10.04 6.66 -1.85
N VAL A 55 -8.98 7.24 -2.41
CA VAL A 55 -7.60 7.09 -1.91
C VAL A 55 -7.09 8.49 -1.62
N SER A 56 -6.74 8.76 -0.38
CA SER A 56 -6.18 10.05 0.04
C SER A 56 -4.66 10.03 -0.04
N MET A 57 -4.07 11.21 -0.30
CA MET A 57 -2.63 11.37 -0.13
C MET A 57 -2.31 11.28 1.36
N ASN A 58 -1.35 10.43 1.72
CA ASN A 58 -0.92 10.25 3.09
C ASN A 58 0.55 9.85 3.12
N ARG A 59 1.42 10.82 3.33
CA ARG A 59 2.85 10.54 3.49
C ARG A 59 3.11 9.98 4.87
N MET A 60 3.50 8.72 4.93
CA MET A 60 3.84 8.07 6.17
C MET A 60 4.95 7.05 5.95
N ASN A 61 5.68 6.77 6.99
CA ASN A 61 6.64 5.67 7.00
C ASN A 61 5.89 4.38 7.33
N VAL A 62 6.00 3.40 6.45
CA VAL A 62 5.41 2.09 6.65
C VAL A 62 6.48 1.14 7.14
N ALA A 63 6.24 0.52 8.29
CA ALA A 63 7.06 -0.57 8.79
C ALA A 63 6.31 -1.88 8.56
N LEU A 64 6.94 -2.81 7.86
CA LEU A 64 6.34 -4.11 7.54
C LEU A 64 6.84 -5.16 8.53
N ASP A 65 5.91 -5.89 9.09
CA ASP A 65 6.17 -7.05 9.93
C ASP A 65 5.26 -8.20 9.51
N GLU A 66 5.23 -9.29 10.28
CA GLU A 66 4.41 -10.45 9.96
C GLU A 66 2.90 -10.20 10.00
N ASN A 67 2.47 -9.08 10.59
CA ASN A 67 1.07 -8.68 10.73
C ASN A 67 0.67 -7.55 9.78
N THR A 68 1.53 -7.18 8.83
CA THR A 68 1.25 -6.13 7.85
C THR A 68 1.37 -6.63 6.42
N GLU A 69 0.64 -5.99 5.53
CA GLU A 69 0.62 -6.28 4.09
C GLU A 69 0.61 -4.96 3.33
N LEU A 70 1.33 -4.94 2.23
CA LEU A 70 1.46 -3.75 1.39
C LEU A 70 0.68 -3.89 0.08
#